data_b7070b8a70ccee1684124bd4f9d860db
#
_entry.id   b7070b8a70ccee1684124bd4f9d860db
#
_cell.length_a   1.000
_cell.length_b   1.000
_cell.length_c   1.000
_cell.angle_alpha   90.00
_cell.angle_beta   90.00
_cell.angle_gamma   90.00
#
_symmetry.space_group_name_H-M   'P 1'
#
loop_
_entity.id
_entity.type
_entity.pdbx_description
1 polymer ?
#
loop_
_entity_poly.entity_id
_entity_poly.type
_entity_poly.pdbx_seq_one_letter_code
_entity_poly.pdbx_strand_id
1 'polypeptide(L)'
;MMPLLHAARMLVLMALGACSAEKHAFDRHLAQLRPDTVTALPDMGWPAGTMLCPLSLYQSALAGSAPLAGRVNAFLKKKQFLGGEDWSLIVVRPLPAGEAGIEQLFFKRADYDVLNDPQRIGRDAEKVPTGFAPQTCVSVEQARVLVTREQRAHRKLIIFGTALT
;
A
#
# COMPACT_ATOMS: atom_id res chain seq x y z
N MET A 1 -54.29 39.98 -33.26
CA MET A 1 -53.38 40.32 -32.15
C MET A 1 -53.04 39.05 -31.41
N MET A 2 -51.92 38.42 -31.71
CA MET A 2 -51.42 37.19 -31.04
C MET A 2 -50.21 37.55 -30.16
N PRO A 3 -50.14 37.22 -28.89
CA PRO A 3 -48.87 37.31 -28.16
C PRO A 3 -48.03 36.03 -28.32
N LEU A 4 -46.79 36.21 -28.65
CA LEU A 4 -45.75 35.18 -28.70
C LEU A 4 -45.44 34.68 -27.28
N LEU A 5 -45.61 33.36 -27.05
CA LEU A 5 -45.08 32.69 -25.87
C LEU A 5 -43.60 32.40 -26.08
N HIS A 6 -42.72 33.04 -25.32
CA HIS A 6 -41.30 32.70 -25.22
C HIS A 6 -41.12 31.55 -24.23
N ALA A 7 -40.88 30.35 -24.72
CA ALA A 7 -40.50 29.20 -23.95
C ALA A 7 -39.01 29.31 -23.60
N ALA A 8 -38.72 29.74 -22.37
CA ALA A 8 -37.35 29.68 -21.82
C ALA A 8 -36.99 28.24 -21.52
N ARG A 9 -36.13 27.60 -22.35
CA ARG A 9 -35.48 26.31 -22.07
C ARG A 9 -34.38 26.54 -21.04
N MET A 10 -34.65 26.22 -19.79
CA MET A 10 -33.65 26.10 -18.74
C MET A 10 -32.81 24.82 -19.00
N LEU A 11 -31.61 24.97 -19.50
CA LEU A 11 -30.63 23.89 -19.61
C LEU A 11 -30.02 23.68 -18.23
N VAL A 12 -30.51 22.70 -17.47
CA VAL A 12 -29.87 22.25 -16.23
C VAL A 12 -28.66 21.42 -16.62
N LEU A 13 -27.46 22.02 -16.61
CA LEU A 13 -26.19 21.30 -16.63
C LEU A 13 -26.05 20.57 -15.29
N MET A 14 -26.38 19.28 -15.26
CA MET A 14 -25.92 18.39 -14.19
C MET A 14 -24.42 18.20 -14.35
N ALA A 15 -23.63 18.94 -13.57
CA ALA A 15 -22.23 18.65 -13.35
C ALA A 15 -22.14 17.33 -12.58
N LEU A 16 -21.97 16.22 -13.29
CA LEU A 16 -21.56 14.95 -12.72
C LEU A 16 -20.14 15.14 -12.21
N GLY A 17 -20.00 15.61 -10.98
CA GLY A 17 -18.76 15.59 -10.23
C GLY A 17 -18.36 14.14 -10.05
N ALA A 18 -17.51 13.61 -10.95
CA ALA A 18 -16.81 12.37 -10.74
C ALA A 18 -15.91 12.57 -9.50
N CYS A 19 -16.38 12.16 -8.33
CA CYS A 19 -15.53 11.95 -7.16
C CYS A 19 -14.55 10.82 -7.49
N SER A 20 -13.48 11.12 -8.22
CA SER A 20 -12.31 10.27 -8.25
C SER A 20 -11.71 10.34 -6.84
N ALA A 21 -11.87 9.29 -6.04
CA ALA A 21 -11.19 9.17 -4.76
C ALA A 21 -9.70 9.44 -5.00
N GLU A 22 -9.20 10.52 -4.43
CA GLU A 22 -7.81 10.92 -4.62
C GLU A 22 -6.91 9.81 -4.10
N LYS A 23 -6.04 9.26 -4.97
CA LYS A 23 -5.09 8.22 -4.58
C LYS A 23 -4.17 8.74 -3.47
N HIS A 24 -3.96 7.94 -2.43
CA HIS A 24 -3.04 8.29 -1.35
C HIS A 24 -1.65 8.63 -1.91
N ALA A 25 -0.96 9.61 -1.31
CA ALA A 25 0.35 10.07 -1.80
C ALA A 25 1.36 8.92 -1.88
N PHE A 26 1.31 8.00 -0.94
CA PHE A 26 2.14 6.80 -0.90
C PHE A 26 1.88 5.88 -2.10
N ASP A 27 0.61 5.64 -2.45
CA ASP A 27 0.23 4.83 -3.62
C ASP A 27 0.75 5.48 -4.92
N ARG A 28 0.59 6.80 -5.06
CA ARG A 28 1.13 7.53 -6.22
C ARG A 28 2.65 7.39 -6.32
N HIS A 29 3.36 7.46 -5.19
CA HIS A 29 4.81 7.27 -5.15
C HIS A 29 5.20 5.86 -5.62
N LEU A 30 4.61 4.82 -5.06
CA LEU A 30 4.92 3.43 -5.42
C LEU A 30 4.61 3.13 -6.90
N ALA A 31 3.51 3.66 -7.42
CA ALA A 31 3.14 3.49 -8.83
C ALA A 31 4.16 4.09 -9.81
N GLN A 32 4.88 5.14 -9.41
CA GLN A 32 5.87 5.83 -10.24
C GLN A 32 7.26 5.18 -10.21
N LEU A 33 7.54 4.31 -9.24
CA LEU A 33 8.84 3.65 -9.13
C LEU A 33 9.12 2.76 -10.35
N ARG A 34 10.39 2.73 -10.77
CA ARG A 34 10.82 1.93 -11.92
C ARG A 34 11.27 0.54 -11.48
N PRO A 35 11.03 -0.51 -12.30
CA PRO A 35 11.61 -1.82 -12.07
C PRO A 35 13.14 -1.79 -11.98
N ASP A 36 13.68 -2.80 -11.29
CA ASP A 36 15.13 -3.00 -11.04
C ASP A 36 15.79 -1.89 -10.23
N THR A 37 15.01 -1.24 -9.37
CA THR A 37 15.51 -0.20 -8.46
C THR A 37 15.21 -0.51 -7.01
N VAL A 38 16.15 -0.12 -6.13
CA VAL A 38 15.96 -0.05 -4.67
C VAL A 38 15.92 1.41 -4.29
N THR A 39 14.82 1.85 -3.68
CA THR A 39 14.57 3.26 -3.38
C THR A 39 14.22 3.44 -1.90
N ALA A 40 14.70 4.51 -1.28
CA ALA A 40 14.23 4.93 0.04
C ALA A 40 12.78 5.43 -0.07
N LEU A 41 12.00 5.26 1.01
CA LEU A 41 10.68 5.88 1.06
C LEU A 41 10.80 7.40 1.24
N PRO A 42 9.90 8.17 0.62
CA PRO A 42 9.80 9.59 0.88
C PRO A 42 9.29 9.84 2.30
N ASP A 43 9.52 11.03 2.80
CA ASP A 43 8.89 11.45 4.05
C ASP A 43 7.37 11.53 3.87
N MET A 44 6.67 10.69 4.62
CA MET A 44 5.20 10.62 4.62
C MET A 44 4.60 11.27 5.87
N GLY A 45 5.40 11.97 6.66
CA GLY A 45 4.99 12.56 7.94
C GLY A 45 4.75 11.52 9.04
N TRP A 46 5.21 10.29 8.87
CA TRP A 46 5.14 9.28 9.92
C TRP A 46 6.26 9.49 10.95
N PRO A 47 5.95 9.47 12.26
CA PRO A 47 6.96 9.66 13.28
C PRO A 47 8.03 8.57 13.26
N ALA A 48 9.23 8.89 13.72
CA ALA A 48 10.32 7.93 13.89
C ALA A 48 9.89 6.72 14.72
N GLY A 49 10.39 5.52 14.35
CA GLY A 49 9.98 4.26 14.97
C GLY A 49 8.63 3.69 14.46
N THR A 50 7.99 4.35 13.51
CA THR A 50 6.82 3.78 12.86
C THR A 50 7.22 2.55 12.05
N MET A 51 6.48 1.45 12.24
CA MET A 51 6.66 0.22 11.47
C MET A 51 5.66 0.13 10.33
N LEU A 52 6.13 -0.26 9.18
CA LEU A 52 5.37 -0.47 7.95
C LEU A 52 5.31 -1.96 7.65
N CYS A 53 4.13 -2.53 7.66
CA CYS A 53 3.90 -3.96 7.45
C CYS A 53 2.93 -4.15 6.28
N PRO A 54 3.41 -4.39 5.06
CA PRO A 54 2.54 -4.65 3.92
C PRO A 54 1.86 -6.01 4.06
N LEU A 55 0.59 -6.07 3.69
CA LEU A 55 -0.18 -7.30 3.51
C LEU A 55 -0.50 -7.46 2.02
N SER A 56 -0.02 -8.54 1.43
CA SER A 56 -0.32 -8.88 0.04
C SER A 56 -1.76 -9.39 -0.12
N LEU A 57 -2.16 -9.62 -1.36
CA LEU A 57 -3.49 -10.14 -1.71
C LEU A 57 -3.87 -11.38 -0.90
N TYR A 58 -5.11 -11.42 -0.45
CA TYR A 58 -5.72 -12.51 0.33
C TYR A 58 -5.02 -12.80 1.67
N GLN A 59 -4.01 -12.01 2.05
CA GLN A 59 -3.35 -12.17 3.33
C GLN A 59 -4.16 -11.48 4.42
N SER A 60 -4.60 -12.25 5.43
CA SER A 60 -5.41 -11.78 6.55
C SER A 60 -4.63 -11.60 7.85
N ALA A 61 -3.34 -11.98 7.87
CA ALA A 61 -2.49 -11.88 9.05
C ALA A 61 -1.01 -11.72 8.65
N LEU A 62 -0.21 -11.13 9.51
CA LEU A 62 1.24 -11.13 9.38
C LEU A 62 1.81 -12.48 9.81
N ALA A 63 2.78 -12.96 9.04
CA ALA A 63 3.59 -14.11 9.42
C ALA A 63 4.57 -13.74 10.57
N GLY A 64 4.93 -14.75 11.37
CA GLY A 64 5.91 -14.62 12.45
C GLY A 64 5.29 -14.56 13.84
N SER A 65 6.14 -14.74 14.86
CA SER A 65 5.78 -14.76 16.27
C SER A 65 6.25 -13.53 17.05
N ALA A 66 6.85 -12.56 16.38
CA ALA A 66 7.35 -11.35 17.03
C ALA A 66 6.20 -10.55 17.69
N PRO A 67 6.44 -9.79 18.77
CA PRO A 67 5.42 -9.00 19.46
C PRO A 67 4.63 -8.08 18.51
N LEU A 68 5.30 -7.54 17.49
CA LEU A 68 4.67 -6.70 16.48
C LEU A 68 3.60 -7.47 15.68
N ALA A 69 3.91 -8.69 15.20
CA ALA A 69 2.96 -9.52 14.48
C ALA A 69 1.73 -9.86 15.36
N GLY A 70 1.93 -10.16 16.64
CA GLY A 70 0.86 -10.38 17.59
C GLY A 70 -0.08 -9.17 17.73
N ARG A 71 0.48 -7.98 17.87
CA ARG A 71 -0.30 -6.71 17.94
C ARG A 71 -1.10 -6.45 16.65
N VAL A 72 -0.44 -6.58 15.51
CA VAL A 72 -1.09 -6.38 14.19
C VAL A 72 -2.20 -7.40 13.98
N ASN A 73 -1.95 -8.67 14.27
CA ASN A 73 -2.93 -9.73 14.08
C ASN A 73 -4.14 -9.57 15.02
N ALA A 74 -3.93 -9.11 16.27
CA ALA A 74 -5.03 -8.77 17.17
C ALA A 74 -5.88 -7.62 16.63
N PHE A 75 -5.27 -6.57 16.06
CA PHE A 75 -5.95 -5.47 15.41
C PHE A 75 -6.76 -5.93 14.19
N LEU A 76 -6.18 -6.75 13.30
CA LEU A 76 -6.87 -7.28 12.12
C LEU A 76 -8.05 -8.17 12.51
N LYS A 77 -7.88 -9.02 13.54
CA LYS A 77 -8.96 -9.84 14.09
C LYS A 77 -10.10 -9.01 14.64
N LYS A 78 -9.80 -7.93 15.39
CA LYS A 78 -10.82 -7.00 15.91
C LYS A 78 -11.61 -6.33 14.78
N LYS A 79 -10.94 -6.02 13.65
CA LYS A 79 -11.58 -5.50 12.44
C LYS A 79 -12.28 -6.56 11.59
N GLN A 80 -12.22 -7.83 11.95
CA GLN A 80 -12.74 -8.95 11.16
C GLN A 80 -12.18 -8.97 9.73
N PHE A 81 -10.91 -8.56 9.56
CA PHE A 81 -10.27 -8.51 8.26
C PHE A 81 -9.90 -9.92 7.79
N LEU A 82 -10.47 -10.34 6.68
CA LEU A 82 -10.28 -11.68 6.09
C LEU A 82 -9.32 -11.69 4.89
N GLY A 83 -8.67 -10.57 4.59
CA GLY A 83 -7.94 -10.39 3.34
C GLY A 83 -8.87 -9.98 2.19
N GLY A 84 -8.31 -9.65 1.05
CA GLY A 84 -9.07 -9.20 -0.12
C GLY A 84 -8.24 -9.15 -1.39
N GLU A 85 -8.83 -8.66 -2.47
CA GLU A 85 -8.20 -8.50 -3.78
C GLU A 85 -7.29 -7.27 -3.84
N ASP A 86 -7.39 -6.39 -2.85
CA ASP A 86 -6.51 -5.24 -2.67
C ASP A 86 -5.40 -5.58 -1.68
N TRP A 87 -4.23 -4.99 -1.86
CA TRP A 87 -3.19 -5.06 -0.84
C TRP A 87 -3.38 -3.95 0.20
N SER A 88 -2.83 -4.11 1.38
CA SER A 88 -2.89 -3.08 2.41
C SER A 88 -1.56 -2.87 3.11
N LEU A 89 -1.37 -1.67 3.66
CA LEU A 89 -0.23 -1.33 4.49
C LEU A 89 -0.71 -1.10 5.91
N ILE A 90 -0.19 -1.88 6.85
CA ILE A 90 -0.39 -1.64 8.27
C ILE A 90 0.70 -0.69 8.75
N VAL A 91 0.28 0.47 9.22
CA VAL A 91 1.15 1.50 9.79
C VAL A 91 1.04 1.42 11.31
N VAL A 92 2.11 1.04 11.98
CA VAL A 92 2.17 0.89 13.45
C VAL A 92 3.04 1.99 14.02
N ARG A 93 2.41 3.00 14.62
CA ARG A 93 3.12 4.10 15.27
C ARG A 93 3.69 3.67 16.62
N PRO A 94 4.81 4.27 17.08
CA PRO A 94 5.36 3.98 18.40
C PRO A 94 4.40 4.40 19.52
N LEU A 95 4.49 3.71 20.66
CA LEU A 95 3.75 4.08 21.88
C LEU A 95 4.22 5.48 22.39
N PRO A 96 3.33 6.30 22.99
CA PRO A 96 2.20 5.88 23.82
C PRO A 96 0.81 5.81 23.11
N ALA A 97 0.74 5.81 21.82
CA ALA A 97 -0.54 5.91 21.10
C ALA A 97 -1.51 4.69 21.29
N GLY A 98 -1.15 3.67 22.09
CA GLY A 98 -2.01 2.51 22.36
C GLY A 98 -2.50 1.79 21.10
N GLU A 99 -3.71 1.24 21.11
CA GLU A 99 -4.34 0.64 19.92
C GLU A 99 -4.60 1.67 18.80
N ALA A 100 -4.77 2.94 19.15
CA ALA A 100 -4.91 4.04 18.19
C ALA A 100 -3.65 4.28 17.35
N GLY A 101 -2.51 3.64 17.71
CA GLY A 101 -1.28 3.70 16.93
C GLY A 101 -1.25 2.78 15.72
N ILE A 102 -2.27 1.95 15.46
CA ILE A 102 -2.31 1.03 14.32
C ILE A 102 -3.37 1.49 13.32
N GLU A 103 -2.95 1.70 12.09
CA GLU A 103 -3.78 2.10 10.96
C GLU A 103 -3.61 1.11 9.81
N GLN A 104 -4.66 0.87 9.04
CA GLN A 104 -4.63 0.07 7.83
C GLN A 104 -5.03 0.94 6.64
N LEU A 105 -4.11 1.11 5.70
CA LEU A 105 -4.31 1.79 4.43
C LEU A 105 -4.54 0.75 3.34
N PHE A 106 -5.54 0.96 2.50
CA PHE A 106 -5.89 0.05 1.39
C PHE A 106 -5.46 0.65 0.06
N PHE A 107 -4.92 -0.20 -0.82
CA PHE A 107 -4.42 0.20 -2.12
C PHE A 107 -4.86 -0.79 -3.19
N LYS A 108 -5.40 -0.28 -4.28
CA LYS A 108 -5.86 -1.10 -5.39
C LYS A 108 -4.68 -1.73 -6.14
N ARG A 109 -4.85 -2.97 -6.53
CA ARG A 109 -3.95 -3.71 -7.39
C ARG A 109 -4.09 -3.27 -8.86
N ALA A 110 -3.74 -2.03 -9.20
CA ALA A 110 -3.85 -1.51 -10.56
C ALA A 110 -2.50 -1.54 -11.30
N ASP A 111 -1.51 -0.83 -10.74
CA ASP A 111 -0.25 -0.57 -11.42
C ASP A 111 0.88 -1.50 -10.95
N TYR A 112 0.73 -2.11 -9.79
CA TYR A 112 1.72 -2.98 -9.15
C TYR A 112 1.06 -3.90 -8.12
N ASP A 113 1.83 -4.88 -7.64
CA ASP A 113 1.45 -5.76 -6.53
C ASP A 113 2.53 -5.72 -5.44
N VAL A 114 2.19 -6.12 -4.22
CA VAL A 114 3.12 -6.18 -3.09
C VAL A 114 3.38 -7.62 -2.71
N LEU A 115 4.66 -7.99 -2.54
CA LEU A 115 5.08 -9.26 -1.99
C LEU A 115 5.79 -9.05 -0.66
N ASN A 116 5.38 -9.81 0.36
CA ASN A 116 6.00 -9.80 1.69
C ASN A 116 6.28 -11.22 2.23
N ASP A 117 5.95 -12.25 1.47
CA ASP A 117 6.24 -13.64 1.80
C ASP A 117 7.59 -14.04 1.22
N PRO A 118 8.61 -14.40 2.04
CA PRO A 118 9.94 -14.75 1.57
C PRO A 118 9.96 -15.91 0.55
N GLN A 119 9.08 -16.89 0.69
CA GLN A 119 9.00 -18.02 -0.25
C GLN A 119 8.47 -17.56 -1.61
N ARG A 120 7.47 -16.70 -1.59
CA ARG A 120 6.94 -16.11 -2.82
C ARG A 120 7.94 -15.17 -3.47
N ILE A 121 8.65 -14.36 -2.67
CA ILE A 121 9.67 -13.45 -3.19
C ILE A 121 10.74 -14.26 -3.95
N GLY A 122 11.27 -15.34 -3.38
CA GLY A 122 12.27 -16.17 -4.04
C GLY A 122 11.79 -16.87 -5.32
N ARG A 123 10.48 -17.15 -5.43
CA ARG A 123 9.88 -17.83 -6.57
C ARG A 123 9.38 -16.88 -7.66
N ASP A 124 8.76 -15.77 -7.27
CA ASP A 124 7.94 -14.93 -8.16
C ASP A 124 8.68 -13.65 -8.60
N ALA A 125 9.66 -13.16 -7.82
CA ALA A 125 10.45 -12.00 -8.17
C ALA A 125 11.55 -12.36 -9.19
N GLU A 126 11.67 -11.56 -10.25
CA GLU A 126 12.68 -11.77 -11.28
C GLU A 126 14.11 -11.58 -10.72
N LYS A 127 14.28 -10.57 -9.86
CA LYS A 127 15.59 -10.24 -9.30
C LYS A 127 15.48 -9.61 -7.92
N VAL A 128 16.27 -10.14 -6.98
CA VAL A 128 16.50 -9.52 -5.67
C VAL A 128 17.98 -9.23 -5.52
N PRO A 129 18.42 -7.96 -5.45
CA PRO A 129 19.81 -7.60 -5.29
C PRO A 129 20.42 -8.13 -3.98
N THR A 130 21.70 -8.51 -4.00
CA THR A 130 22.42 -8.99 -2.81
C THR A 130 22.51 -7.97 -1.68
N GLY A 131 22.44 -6.67 -2.01
CA GLY A 131 22.44 -5.58 -1.03
C GLY A 131 21.06 -5.23 -0.45
N PHE A 132 20.03 -6.06 -0.67
CA PHE A 132 18.68 -5.83 -0.18
C PHE A 132 18.15 -7.03 0.60
N ALA A 133 17.67 -6.78 1.81
CA ALA A 133 17.04 -7.79 2.66
C ALA A 133 15.53 -7.57 2.74
N PRO A 134 14.69 -8.43 2.11
CA PRO A 134 13.25 -8.38 2.28
C PRO A 134 12.84 -8.53 3.73
N GLN A 135 11.84 -7.75 4.16
CA GLN A 135 11.31 -7.77 5.53
C GLN A 135 9.79 -7.80 5.51
N THR A 136 9.18 -8.55 6.41
CA THR A 136 7.73 -8.57 6.60
C THR A 136 7.23 -7.23 7.13
N CYS A 137 7.99 -6.61 8.03
CA CYS A 137 7.77 -5.26 8.55
C CYS A 137 9.11 -4.52 8.58
N VAL A 138 9.09 -3.24 8.33
CA VAL A 138 10.29 -2.40 8.31
C VAL A 138 10.02 -1.05 8.98
N SER A 139 10.99 -0.52 9.74
CA SER A 139 10.86 0.84 10.28
C SER A 139 10.96 1.88 9.17
N VAL A 140 10.23 2.97 9.30
CA VAL A 140 10.16 4.01 8.28
C VAL A 140 11.53 4.60 7.94
N GLU A 141 12.43 4.69 8.90
CA GLU A 141 13.79 5.24 8.72
C GLU A 141 14.70 4.31 7.89
N GLN A 142 14.52 3.00 8.06
CA GLN A 142 15.35 2.00 7.40
C GLN A 142 14.70 1.47 6.12
N ALA A 143 13.44 1.83 5.90
CA ALA A 143 12.66 1.29 4.81
C ALA A 143 13.31 1.55 3.45
N ARG A 144 13.44 0.48 2.70
CA ARG A 144 13.77 0.48 1.29
C ARG A 144 12.69 -0.31 0.56
N VAL A 145 12.41 0.13 -0.64
CA VAL A 145 11.47 -0.55 -1.53
C VAL A 145 12.26 -1.03 -2.74
N LEU A 146 12.28 -2.34 -2.93
CA LEU A 146 12.73 -2.94 -4.17
C LEU A 146 11.55 -2.98 -5.14
N VAL A 147 11.76 -2.47 -6.33
CA VAL A 147 10.83 -2.65 -7.45
C VAL A 147 11.46 -3.66 -8.41
N THR A 148 10.74 -4.74 -8.68
CA THR A 148 11.15 -5.78 -9.63
C THR A 148 9.97 -6.17 -10.51
N ARG A 149 10.12 -7.22 -11.31
CA ARG A 149 9.05 -7.78 -12.13
C ARG A 149 8.69 -9.19 -11.67
N GLU A 150 7.47 -9.56 -11.90
CA GLU A 150 7.04 -10.95 -11.76
C GLU A 150 7.58 -11.76 -12.93
N GLN A 151 8.25 -12.89 -12.65
CA GLN A 151 8.90 -13.72 -13.67
C GLN A 151 7.95 -14.19 -14.78
N ARG A 152 6.69 -14.49 -14.43
CA ARG A 152 5.71 -15.07 -15.40
C ARG A 152 4.83 -14.02 -16.06
N ALA A 153 4.38 -13.04 -15.32
CA ALA A 153 3.38 -12.07 -15.79
C ALA A 153 3.97 -10.70 -16.10
N HIS A 154 5.27 -10.50 -15.89
CA HIS A 154 5.99 -9.22 -16.06
C HIS A 154 5.35 -8.04 -15.31
N ARG A 155 4.49 -8.33 -14.32
CA ARG A 155 3.88 -7.33 -13.49
C ARG A 155 4.93 -6.67 -12.60
N LYS A 156 4.77 -5.38 -12.35
CA LYS A 156 5.58 -4.67 -11.36
C LYS A 156 5.27 -5.23 -9.96
N LEU A 157 6.31 -5.63 -9.25
CA LEU A 157 6.25 -6.09 -7.86
C LEU A 157 7.00 -5.13 -6.96
N ILE A 158 6.43 -4.86 -5.80
CA ILE A 158 7.04 -4.03 -4.76
C ILE A 158 7.30 -4.89 -3.54
N ILE A 159 8.54 -4.86 -3.05
CA ILE A 159 9.01 -5.62 -1.90
C ILE A 159 9.61 -4.64 -0.91
N PHE A 160 9.12 -4.67 0.32
CA PHE A 160 9.67 -3.87 1.42
C PHE A 160 10.85 -4.59 2.06
N GLY A 161 11.84 -3.83 2.49
CA GLY A 161 13.02 -4.36 3.15
C GLY A 161 13.97 -3.29 3.61
N THR A 162 15.21 -3.70 3.91
CA THR A 162 16.31 -2.84 4.33
C THR A 162 17.50 -3.00 3.41
N ALA A 163 18.39 -2.01 3.39
CA ALA A 163 19.71 -2.19 2.80
C ALA A 163 20.55 -3.10 3.69
N LEU A 164 21.28 -4.03 3.10
CA LEU A 164 22.35 -4.76 3.78
C LEU A 164 23.61 -3.85 3.78
N THR A 165 24.11 -3.58 4.97
CA THR A 165 25.39 -2.87 5.20
C THR A 165 26.55 -3.85 5.13
#